data_ba91fd6b560e03729c33b0df7fcfabd6
#
_entry.id   ba91fd6b560e03729c33b0df7fcfabd6
#
_cell.length_a   1.000
_cell.length_b   1.000
_cell.length_c   1.000
_cell.angle_alpha   90.00
_cell.angle_beta   90.00
_cell.angle_gamma   90.00
#
_symmetry.space_group_name_H-M   'P 1'
#
loop_
_entity.id
_entity.type
_entity.pdbx_description
1 polymer ?
#
loop_
_entity_poly.entity_id
_entity_poly.type
_entity_poly.pdbx_seq_one_letter_code
_entity_poly.pdbx_strand_id
1 'polypeptide(L)'
;MNDIAIRFDHVGKLYKLGLVGTGTLSHDLNRWWKTTILRQEDPYLKIGETNDRSKKGASEYVWALKDITFDVHQGDVVGIIGKNGAGKSTLLKLLSRVTSPTTGAIRARGRIASLLEVGTGFHPELTGRENIYMNGSIMGMTRHEISHKLDEIVDFAGVKRYVDTPVKRYSSGMTVRLGFAVAAFLEPEILVVDEVLAVGDAEFQKKAIGKMQDVSKGEGRTVLFVSHNMGSMQRLCSRGVLLENGKVKYMGSISDTIRTYQSDEIIQNSFEGTDGNKQILYLKKASVSSSDGNIFYNSSTIKIEFEICVKKHIPSLVIGFNLYSIFQYPLARADYNDENKKTSLEPGSYHFTFEIPPYTLSNGEYKI
;
A
#
# COMPACT_ATOMS: atom_id res chain seq x y z
N MET A 1 -29.44 -1.20 -14.42
CA MET A 1 -29.05 -0.03 -13.58
C MET A 1 -28.73 -0.39 -12.13
N ASN A 2 -28.44 -1.63 -11.80
CA ASN A 2 -28.37 -2.09 -10.40
C ASN A 2 -27.06 -2.70 -9.98
N ASP A 3 -25.95 -2.35 -10.65
CA ASP A 3 -24.67 -3.05 -10.54
C ASP A 3 -23.59 -2.26 -9.77
N ILE A 4 -23.96 -1.10 -9.20
CA ILE A 4 -23.02 -0.28 -8.41
C ILE A 4 -23.05 -0.73 -6.96
N ALA A 5 -21.91 -1.26 -6.50
CA ALA A 5 -21.69 -1.61 -5.09
C ALA A 5 -21.30 -0.40 -4.26
N ILE A 6 -20.44 0.48 -4.79
CA ILE A 6 -19.98 1.68 -4.09
C ILE A 6 -19.96 2.85 -5.06
N ARG A 7 -20.52 3.99 -4.61
CA ARG A 7 -20.44 5.27 -5.31
C ARG A 7 -19.79 6.31 -4.44
N PHE A 8 -18.70 6.89 -4.93
CA PHE A 8 -18.11 8.10 -4.40
C PHE A 8 -18.62 9.29 -5.22
N ASP A 9 -19.25 10.25 -4.55
CA ASP A 9 -19.95 11.37 -5.17
C ASP A 9 -19.40 12.68 -4.61
N HIS A 10 -18.45 13.30 -5.35
CA HIS A 10 -17.75 14.54 -4.99
C HIS A 10 -17.16 14.54 -3.57
N VAL A 11 -16.59 13.39 -3.17
CA VAL A 11 -16.09 13.16 -1.80
C VAL A 11 -14.84 13.97 -1.53
N GLY A 12 -14.87 14.76 -0.46
CA GLY A 12 -13.72 15.48 0.04
C GLY A 12 -13.53 15.31 1.55
N LYS A 13 -12.27 15.32 2.00
CA LYS A 13 -11.90 15.30 3.41
C LYS A 13 -10.85 16.34 3.70
N LEU A 14 -11.22 17.30 4.53
CA LEU A 14 -10.39 18.37 5.03
C LEU A 14 -9.97 18.06 6.48
N TYR A 15 -8.70 18.23 6.79
CA TYR A 15 -8.17 18.15 8.14
C TYR A 15 -7.60 19.51 8.56
N LYS A 16 -7.75 19.83 9.84
CA LYS A 16 -7.07 20.96 10.47
C LYS A 16 -5.75 20.46 11.05
N LEU A 17 -4.64 21.13 10.71
CA LEU A 17 -3.33 20.88 11.28
C LEU A 17 -3.18 21.61 12.62
N GLY A 18 -2.38 21.07 13.53
CA GLY A 18 -2.12 21.66 14.85
C GLY A 18 -2.93 21.03 15.98
N LEU A 19 -2.77 21.56 17.18
CA LEU A 19 -3.50 21.09 18.37
C LEU A 19 -4.99 21.37 18.21
N VAL A 20 -5.82 20.39 18.58
CA VAL A 20 -7.27 20.54 18.62
C VAL A 20 -7.62 21.50 19.76
N GLY A 21 -7.57 22.79 19.46
CA GLY A 21 -8.00 23.86 20.34
C GLY A 21 -8.79 24.86 19.51
N THR A 22 -10.04 25.08 19.87
CA THR A 22 -10.86 26.15 19.30
C THR A 22 -10.25 27.49 19.73
N GLY A 23 -9.52 28.12 18.82
CA GLY A 23 -8.81 29.36 19.13
C GLY A 23 -9.69 30.52 19.58
N THR A 24 -10.98 30.57 19.20
CA THR A 24 -11.94 31.60 19.64
C THR A 24 -13.37 31.19 19.35
N LEU A 25 -14.26 31.33 20.33
CA LEU A 25 -15.72 31.18 20.22
C LEU A 25 -16.31 31.99 19.05
N SER A 26 -15.70 33.12 18.70
CA SER A 26 -16.11 33.98 17.62
C SER A 26 -15.97 33.32 16.22
N HIS A 27 -14.98 32.46 16.02
CA HIS A 27 -14.80 31.73 14.78
C HIS A 27 -15.85 30.65 14.57
N ASP A 28 -16.18 29.92 15.64
CA ASP A 28 -17.22 28.87 15.59
C ASP A 28 -18.61 29.46 15.41
N LEU A 29 -18.86 30.60 16.04
CA LEU A 29 -20.14 31.35 15.89
C LEU A 29 -20.33 31.91 14.48
N ASN A 30 -19.25 32.46 13.88
CA ASN A 30 -19.27 32.99 12.51
C ASN A 30 -19.46 31.84 11.48
N ARG A 31 -18.84 30.70 11.72
CA ARG A 31 -19.01 29.50 10.90
C ARG A 31 -20.47 29.01 10.97
N TRP A 32 -20.99 28.83 12.19
CA TRP A 32 -22.36 28.40 12.40
C TRP A 32 -23.36 29.38 11.76
N TRP A 33 -23.13 30.68 11.92
CA TRP A 33 -23.99 31.73 11.34
C TRP A 33 -24.02 31.66 9.81
N LYS A 34 -22.86 31.52 9.18
CA LYS A 34 -22.75 31.45 7.72
C LYS A 34 -23.29 30.16 7.14
N THR A 35 -23.01 29.02 7.77
CA THR A 35 -23.43 27.70 7.24
C THR A 35 -24.90 27.37 7.57
N THR A 36 -25.38 27.71 8.77
CA THR A 36 -26.71 27.30 9.24
C THR A 36 -27.77 28.33 8.92
N ILE A 37 -27.49 29.64 9.13
CA ILE A 37 -28.47 30.72 8.94
C ILE A 37 -28.43 31.27 7.52
N LEU A 38 -27.23 31.58 7.00
CA LEU A 38 -27.10 32.15 5.66
C LEU A 38 -27.04 31.09 4.57
N ARG A 39 -26.97 29.78 4.90
CA ARG A 39 -26.84 28.66 3.97
C ARG A 39 -25.72 28.86 2.92
N GLN A 40 -24.70 29.63 3.28
CA GLN A 40 -23.50 29.82 2.45
C GLN A 40 -22.55 28.67 2.65
N GLU A 41 -21.70 28.41 1.63
CA GLU A 41 -20.60 27.44 1.75
C GLU A 41 -19.68 27.83 2.90
N ASP A 42 -19.21 26.82 3.64
CA ASP A 42 -18.25 27.02 4.72
C ASP A 42 -17.01 27.76 4.19
N PRO A 43 -16.72 28.99 4.69
CA PRO A 43 -15.59 29.77 4.18
C PRO A 43 -14.24 29.08 4.34
N TYR A 44 -14.12 28.08 5.23
CA TYR A 44 -12.90 27.33 5.44
C TYR A 44 -12.65 26.26 4.36
N LEU A 45 -13.67 25.88 3.59
CA LEU A 45 -13.50 24.98 2.44
C LEU A 45 -12.67 25.60 1.30
N LYS A 46 -12.59 26.91 1.25
CA LYS A 46 -11.82 27.64 0.21
C LYS A 46 -10.32 27.80 0.55
N ILE A 47 -9.92 27.58 1.81
CA ILE A 47 -8.58 27.90 2.33
C ILE A 47 -7.67 26.66 2.37
N GLY A 48 -8.20 25.44 2.22
CA GLY A 48 -7.42 24.21 2.33
C GLY A 48 -6.42 24.01 1.17
N GLU A 49 -5.16 23.81 1.52
CA GLU A 49 -4.09 23.46 0.56
C GLU A 49 -4.05 21.96 0.27
N THR A 50 -3.42 21.62 -0.86
CA THR A 50 -3.11 20.23 -1.21
C THR A 50 -2.07 19.69 -0.23
N ASN A 51 -2.17 18.40 0.15
CA ASN A 51 -1.28 17.76 1.11
C ASN A 51 0.11 17.48 0.48
N ASP A 52 0.90 18.52 0.27
CA ASP A 52 2.30 18.41 -0.13
C ASP A 52 3.20 18.48 1.13
N ARG A 53 3.74 17.32 1.52
CA ARG A 53 4.60 17.18 2.71
C ARG A 53 5.98 17.83 2.55
N SER A 54 6.38 18.15 1.32
CA SER A 54 7.70 18.72 1.01
C SER A 54 7.77 20.22 1.26
N LYS A 55 6.62 20.89 1.36
CA LYS A 55 6.52 22.35 1.52
C LYS A 55 5.81 22.71 2.83
N LYS A 56 6.34 23.76 3.48
CA LYS A 56 5.65 24.36 4.61
C LYS A 56 4.47 25.15 4.06
N GLY A 57 3.24 24.60 4.23
CA GLY A 57 2.02 25.30 3.81
C GLY A 57 1.76 26.58 4.60
N ALA A 58 1.05 27.51 4.01
CA ALA A 58 0.59 28.74 4.66
C ALA A 58 -0.74 28.55 5.39
N SER A 59 -1.47 27.46 5.10
CA SER A 59 -2.78 27.15 5.66
C SER A 59 -2.72 26.10 6.78
N GLU A 60 -3.51 26.33 7.84
CA GLU A 60 -3.77 25.32 8.88
C GLU A 60 -4.70 24.19 8.40
N TYR A 61 -5.24 24.27 7.19
CA TYR A 61 -6.17 23.29 6.63
C TYR A 61 -5.58 22.59 5.43
N VAL A 62 -5.66 21.26 5.41
CA VAL A 62 -5.13 20.41 4.35
C VAL A 62 -6.21 19.47 3.83
N TRP A 63 -6.41 19.46 2.51
CA TRP A 63 -7.24 18.49 1.84
C TRP A 63 -6.52 17.16 1.72
N ALA A 64 -6.94 16.18 2.49
CA ALA A 64 -6.47 14.81 2.32
C ALA A 64 -7.11 14.14 1.09
N LEU A 65 -8.37 14.50 0.81
CA LEU A 65 -9.10 14.10 -0.40
C LEU A 65 -9.90 15.31 -0.89
N LYS A 66 -9.96 15.49 -2.20
CA LYS A 66 -10.66 16.61 -2.83
C LYS A 66 -11.36 16.13 -4.11
N ASP A 67 -12.70 16.20 -4.11
CA ASP A 67 -13.54 15.92 -5.28
C ASP A 67 -13.34 14.52 -5.86
N ILE A 68 -13.36 13.52 -5.00
CA ILE A 68 -13.25 12.12 -5.41
C ILE A 68 -14.61 11.65 -5.95
N THR A 69 -14.65 11.29 -7.23
CA THR A 69 -15.87 10.82 -7.90
C THR A 69 -15.56 9.60 -8.76
N PHE A 70 -16.09 8.44 -8.39
CA PHE A 70 -16.05 7.21 -9.18
C PHE A 70 -17.02 6.16 -8.63
N ASP A 71 -17.34 5.17 -9.48
CA ASP A 71 -18.18 4.03 -9.13
C ASP A 71 -17.37 2.73 -9.12
N VAL A 72 -17.71 1.85 -8.18
CA VAL A 72 -17.22 0.47 -8.09
C VAL A 72 -18.41 -0.46 -8.32
N HIS A 73 -18.29 -1.36 -9.28
CA HIS A 73 -19.37 -2.31 -9.60
C HIS A 73 -19.31 -3.53 -8.69
N GLN A 74 -20.45 -4.22 -8.58
CA GLN A 74 -20.54 -5.45 -7.83
C GLN A 74 -19.60 -6.52 -8.45
N GLY A 75 -18.82 -7.19 -7.61
CA GLY A 75 -17.82 -8.15 -8.05
C GLY A 75 -16.50 -7.56 -8.53
N ASP A 76 -16.37 -6.23 -8.60
CA ASP A 76 -15.09 -5.59 -8.95
C ASP A 76 -14.05 -5.80 -7.85
N VAL A 77 -12.83 -6.11 -8.27
CA VAL A 77 -11.64 -6.05 -7.40
C VAL A 77 -10.80 -4.85 -7.83
N VAL A 78 -10.92 -3.77 -7.04
CA VAL A 78 -10.33 -2.48 -7.37
C VAL A 78 -9.11 -2.20 -6.52
N GLY A 79 -7.97 -1.98 -7.16
CA GLY A 79 -6.74 -1.56 -6.53
C GLY A 79 -6.64 -0.04 -6.40
N ILE A 80 -6.41 0.47 -5.19
CA ILE A 80 -6.15 1.89 -4.96
C ILE A 80 -4.64 2.11 -4.88
N ILE A 81 -4.09 2.82 -5.84
CA ILE A 81 -2.65 3.08 -6.00
C ILE A 81 -2.36 4.56 -5.74
N GLY A 82 -1.16 4.89 -5.29
CA GLY A 82 -0.69 6.26 -5.11
C GLY A 82 0.46 6.35 -4.13
N LYS A 83 1.22 7.44 -4.21
CA LYS A 83 2.35 7.72 -3.30
C LYS A 83 1.90 7.86 -1.85
N ASN A 84 2.86 7.85 -0.92
CA ASN A 84 2.57 8.13 0.50
C ASN A 84 2.02 9.56 0.64
N GLY A 85 0.84 9.66 1.30
CA GLY A 85 0.13 10.94 1.43
C GLY A 85 -0.87 11.24 0.31
N ALA A 86 -1.02 10.38 -0.72
CA ALA A 86 -1.98 10.56 -1.80
C ALA A 86 -3.45 10.50 -1.36
N GLY A 87 -3.75 10.05 -0.12
CA GLY A 87 -5.11 9.98 0.42
C GLY A 87 -5.69 8.57 0.54
N LYS A 88 -4.94 7.52 0.18
CA LYS A 88 -5.42 6.12 0.18
C LYS A 88 -6.07 5.70 1.50
N SER A 89 -5.33 5.77 2.61
CA SER A 89 -5.86 5.38 3.94
C SER A 89 -7.01 6.28 4.40
N THR A 90 -7.03 7.56 3.97
CA THR A 90 -8.17 8.44 4.26
C THR A 90 -9.42 7.98 3.51
N LEU A 91 -9.29 7.60 2.24
CA LEU A 91 -10.39 7.06 1.44
C LEU A 91 -10.98 5.80 2.08
N LEU A 92 -10.12 4.88 2.52
CA LEU A 92 -10.55 3.65 3.19
C LEU A 92 -11.25 3.95 4.53
N LYS A 93 -10.72 4.88 5.35
CA LYS A 93 -11.35 5.30 6.61
C LYS A 93 -12.73 5.94 6.40
N LEU A 94 -12.92 6.68 5.31
CA LEU A 94 -14.23 7.21 4.95
C LEU A 94 -15.20 6.10 4.56
N LEU A 95 -14.77 5.16 3.72
CA LEU A 95 -15.59 4.01 3.30
C LEU A 95 -15.96 3.12 4.49
N SER A 96 -15.01 2.84 5.38
CA SER A 96 -15.23 2.03 6.60
C SER A 96 -15.97 2.81 7.71
N ARG A 97 -16.41 4.05 7.44
CA ARG A 97 -17.14 4.91 8.39
C ARG A 97 -16.40 5.24 9.69
N VAL A 98 -15.08 5.07 9.71
CA VAL A 98 -14.22 5.51 10.83
C VAL A 98 -14.22 7.03 10.96
N THR A 99 -14.39 7.74 9.83
CA THR A 99 -14.59 9.19 9.80
C THR A 99 -15.57 9.57 8.69
N SER A 100 -16.23 10.72 8.85
CA SER A 100 -17.19 11.22 7.86
C SER A 100 -16.50 12.09 6.81
N PRO A 101 -17.01 12.16 5.56
CA PRO A 101 -16.54 13.10 4.57
C PRO A 101 -16.84 14.54 5.00
N THR A 102 -16.04 15.50 4.55
CA THR A 102 -16.28 16.93 4.74
C THR A 102 -17.23 17.47 3.67
N THR A 103 -17.09 16.97 2.43
CA THR A 103 -17.98 17.27 1.30
C THR A 103 -18.36 15.99 0.58
N GLY A 104 -19.46 16.03 -0.17
CA GLY A 104 -19.94 14.91 -0.95
C GLY A 104 -20.51 13.77 -0.11
N ALA A 105 -20.70 12.62 -0.73
CA ALA A 105 -21.29 11.44 -0.09
C ALA A 105 -20.69 10.13 -0.63
N ILE A 106 -20.61 9.12 0.25
CA ILE A 106 -20.30 7.73 -0.14
C ILE A 106 -21.58 6.92 0.05
N ARG A 107 -22.00 6.25 -1.01
CA ARG A 107 -23.14 5.32 -0.97
C ARG A 107 -22.62 3.92 -1.25
N ALA A 108 -22.91 2.99 -0.37
CA ALA A 108 -22.51 1.58 -0.51
C ALA A 108 -23.71 0.67 -0.29
N ARG A 109 -23.75 -0.45 -1.01
CA ARG A 109 -24.82 -1.45 -0.92
C ARG A 109 -24.27 -2.71 -0.28
N GLY A 110 -24.83 -3.12 0.84
CA GLY A 110 -24.44 -4.28 1.61
C GLY A 110 -23.53 -3.96 2.80
N ARG A 111 -23.05 -5.03 3.46
CA ARG A 111 -22.15 -4.93 4.61
C ARG A 111 -20.74 -4.61 4.11
N ILE A 112 -20.08 -3.67 4.80
CA ILE A 112 -18.68 -3.35 4.57
C ILE A 112 -17.88 -3.94 5.72
N ALA A 113 -16.91 -4.79 5.40
CA ALA A 113 -15.89 -5.21 6.35
C ALA A 113 -14.53 -4.64 5.97
N SER A 114 -13.79 -4.20 6.97
CA SER A 114 -12.49 -3.57 6.79
C SER A 114 -11.41 -4.34 7.52
N LEU A 115 -10.37 -4.71 6.80
CA LEU A 115 -9.14 -5.29 7.36
C LEU A 115 -8.13 -4.21 7.83
N LEU A 116 -8.53 -2.93 7.89
CA LEU A 116 -7.68 -1.82 8.34
C LEU A 116 -7.17 -2.02 9.78
N GLU A 117 -7.92 -2.73 10.59
CA GLU A 117 -7.68 -2.85 12.04
C GLU A 117 -7.59 -4.31 12.48
N VAL A 118 -6.98 -5.19 11.65
CA VAL A 118 -6.80 -6.60 12.00
C VAL A 118 -6.05 -6.74 13.31
N GLY A 119 -6.66 -7.46 14.27
CA GLY A 119 -6.09 -7.67 15.60
C GLY A 119 -6.32 -6.53 16.59
N THR A 120 -6.89 -5.39 16.17
CA THR A 120 -7.39 -4.40 17.11
C THR A 120 -8.69 -4.89 17.75
N GLY A 121 -8.88 -4.62 19.03
CA GLY A 121 -10.07 -5.06 19.77
C GLY A 121 -9.98 -6.44 20.40
N PHE A 122 -8.85 -7.13 20.34
CA PHE A 122 -8.67 -8.34 21.13
C PHE A 122 -8.49 -7.99 22.61
N HIS A 123 -9.26 -8.68 23.45
CA HIS A 123 -9.14 -8.51 24.88
C HIS A 123 -8.07 -9.49 25.43
N PRO A 124 -7.02 -9.01 26.09
CA PRO A 124 -5.88 -9.84 26.46
C PRO A 124 -6.24 -10.95 27.47
N GLU A 125 -7.24 -10.74 28.32
CA GLU A 125 -7.67 -11.71 29.34
C GLU A 125 -8.60 -12.80 28.78
N LEU A 126 -9.23 -12.57 27.63
CA LEU A 126 -10.07 -13.56 26.98
C LEU A 126 -9.24 -14.58 26.21
N THR A 127 -9.76 -15.79 26.12
CA THR A 127 -9.19 -16.87 25.29
C THR A 127 -9.24 -16.52 23.81
N GLY A 128 -8.47 -17.24 22.98
CA GLY A 128 -8.55 -17.12 21.53
C GLY A 128 -9.97 -17.33 21.00
N ARG A 129 -10.67 -18.35 21.53
CA ARG A 129 -12.06 -18.65 21.19
C ARG A 129 -13.00 -17.49 21.49
N GLU A 130 -12.95 -16.95 22.70
CA GLU A 130 -13.77 -15.80 23.11
C GLU A 130 -13.46 -14.56 22.28
N ASN A 131 -12.19 -14.33 21.95
CA ASN A 131 -11.79 -13.24 21.07
C ASN A 131 -12.30 -13.44 19.64
N ILE A 132 -12.37 -14.68 19.10
CA ILE A 132 -12.99 -14.93 17.81
C ILE A 132 -14.46 -14.52 17.82
N TYR A 133 -15.22 -14.89 18.87
CA TYR A 133 -16.62 -14.48 18.99
C TYR A 133 -16.77 -12.98 19.12
N MET A 134 -15.96 -12.35 19.98
CA MET A 134 -16.03 -10.92 20.21
C MET A 134 -15.69 -10.13 18.94
N ASN A 135 -14.55 -10.46 18.31
CA ASN A 135 -14.07 -9.75 17.13
C ASN A 135 -14.98 -10.00 15.91
N GLY A 136 -15.40 -11.25 15.70
CA GLY A 136 -16.36 -11.58 14.65
C GLY A 136 -17.68 -10.81 14.80
N SER A 137 -18.21 -10.68 16.05
CA SER A 137 -19.41 -9.89 16.31
C SER A 137 -19.19 -8.40 16.06
N ILE A 138 -18.05 -7.83 16.45
CA ILE A 138 -17.70 -6.42 16.16
C ILE A 138 -17.65 -6.19 14.63
N MET A 139 -17.15 -7.16 13.88
CA MET A 139 -17.10 -7.12 12.41
C MET A 139 -18.44 -7.46 11.73
N GLY A 140 -19.50 -7.69 12.51
CA GLY A 140 -20.86 -7.88 12.01
C GLY A 140 -21.27 -9.34 11.71
N MET A 141 -20.49 -10.33 12.16
CA MET A 141 -20.92 -11.75 12.11
C MET A 141 -21.94 -12.04 13.21
N THR A 142 -22.93 -12.84 12.88
CA THR A 142 -23.82 -13.42 13.87
C THR A 142 -23.11 -14.53 14.66
N ARG A 143 -23.58 -14.82 15.87
CA ARG A 143 -23.02 -15.92 16.67
C ARG A 143 -23.09 -17.28 15.95
N HIS A 144 -24.13 -17.49 15.16
CA HIS A 144 -24.30 -18.70 14.36
C HIS A 144 -23.24 -18.81 13.26
N GLU A 145 -22.99 -17.73 12.51
CA GLU A 145 -21.92 -17.69 11.48
C GLU A 145 -20.55 -17.96 12.09
N ILE A 146 -20.25 -17.33 13.26
CA ILE A 146 -18.98 -17.57 13.95
C ILE A 146 -18.83 -19.02 14.38
N SER A 147 -19.89 -19.61 15.00
CA SER A 147 -19.85 -20.98 15.47
C SER A 147 -19.64 -21.97 14.32
N HIS A 148 -20.23 -21.72 13.17
CA HIS A 148 -20.10 -22.58 11.98
C HIS A 148 -18.69 -22.54 11.38
N LYS A 149 -18.01 -21.40 11.47
CA LYS A 149 -16.67 -21.18 10.91
C LYS A 149 -15.53 -21.30 11.92
N LEU A 150 -15.85 -21.57 13.19
CA LEU A 150 -14.89 -21.52 14.29
C LEU A 150 -13.67 -22.40 14.04
N ASP A 151 -13.89 -23.65 13.67
CA ASP A 151 -12.82 -24.62 13.46
C ASP A 151 -11.94 -24.24 12.25
N GLU A 152 -12.54 -23.73 11.18
CA GLU A 152 -11.81 -23.24 10.00
C GLU A 152 -10.96 -22.03 10.34
N ILE A 153 -11.49 -21.07 11.12
CA ILE A 153 -10.75 -19.88 11.59
C ILE A 153 -9.54 -20.31 12.42
N VAL A 154 -9.74 -21.25 13.36
CA VAL A 154 -8.69 -21.74 14.25
C VAL A 154 -7.60 -22.48 13.49
N ASP A 155 -7.99 -23.33 12.55
CA ASP A 155 -7.07 -24.11 11.71
C ASP A 155 -6.30 -23.20 10.74
N PHE A 156 -6.95 -22.20 10.15
CA PHE A 156 -6.31 -21.22 9.29
C PHE A 156 -5.26 -20.40 10.04
N ALA A 157 -5.60 -19.94 11.25
CA ALA A 157 -4.69 -19.18 12.11
C ALA A 157 -3.52 -20.03 12.63
N GLY A 158 -3.67 -21.36 12.66
CA GLY A 158 -2.67 -22.28 13.21
C GLY A 158 -2.55 -22.22 14.74
N VAL A 159 -3.63 -21.88 15.44
CA VAL A 159 -3.64 -21.68 16.90
C VAL A 159 -4.43 -22.75 17.66
N LYS A 160 -4.76 -23.88 17.04
CA LYS A 160 -5.61 -24.95 17.58
C LYS A 160 -5.23 -25.37 18.99
N ARG A 161 -3.93 -25.55 19.26
CA ARG A 161 -3.40 -25.92 20.58
C ARG A 161 -3.67 -24.86 21.66
N TYR A 162 -3.78 -23.61 21.29
CA TYR A 162 -3.83 -22.47 22.19
C TYR A 162 -5.18 -21.77 22.22
N VAL A 163 -6.18 -22.25 21.47
CA VAL A 163 -7.46 -21.55 21.29
C VAL A 163 -8.20 -21.25 22.59
N ASP A 164 -8.07 -22.11 23.60
CA ASP A 164 -8.67 -21.93 24.93
C ASP A 164 -7.69 -21.31 25.96
N THR A 165 -6.59 -20.71 25.49
CA THR A 165 -5.62 -19.97 26.30
C THR A 165 -5.86 -18.46 26.14
N PRO A 166 -5.74 -17.65 27.22
CA PRO A 166 -5.83 -16.19 27.13
C PRO A 166 -4.82 -15.60 26.16
N VAL A 167 -5.27 -14.63 25.33
CA VAL A 167 -4.48 -14.04 24.24
C VAL A 167 -3.25 -13.29 24.74
N LYS A 168 -3.23 -12.81 25.98
CA LYS A 168 -2.02 -12.25 26.61
C LYS A 168 -0.81 -13.20 26.62
N ARG A 169 -1.03 -14.51 26.45
CA ARG A 169 0.02 -15.54 26.36
C ARG A 169 0.39 -15.89 24.92
N TYR A 170 -0.26 -15.27 23.94
CA TYR A 170 0.08 -15.46 22.53
C TYR A 170 1.32 -14.66 22.16
N SER A 171 2.07 -15.14 21.17
CA SER A 171 3.05 -14.31 20.50
C SER A 171 2.33 -13.24 19.64
N SER A 172 3.01 -12.14 19.35
CA SER A 172 2.47 -11.11 18.46
C SER A 172 2.02 -11.70 17.12
N GLY A 173 2.80 -12.64 16.54
CA GLY A 173 2.44 -13.34 15.32
C GLY A 173 1.17 -14.17 15.45
N MET A 174 0.94 -14.88 16.57
CA MET A 174 -0.29 -15.64 16.80
C MET A 174 -1.51 -14.73 16.87
N THR A 175 -1.40 -13.60 17.61
CA THR A 175 -2.49 -12.62 17.72
C THR A 175 -2.88 -12.06 16.37
N VAL A 176 -1.90 -11.66 15.59
CA VAL A 176 -2.15 -11.08 14.26
C VAL A 176 -2.72 -12.12 13.29
N ARG A 177 -2.20 -13.37 13.29
CA ARG A 177 -2.76 -14.46 12.47
C ARG A 177 -4.21 -14.76 12.83
N LEU A 178 -4.54 -14.77 14.13
CA LEU A 178 -5.90 -15.01 14.59
C LEU A 178 -6.85 -13.90 14.16
N GLY A 179 -6.43 -12.62 14.31
CA GLY A 179 -7.21 -11.47 13.87
C GLY A 179 -7.46 -11.50 12.36
N PHE A 180 -6.41 -11.81 11.58
CA PHE A 180 -6.55 -11.97 10.13
C PHE A 180 -7.47 -13.14 9.76
N ALA A 181 -7.37 -14.28 10.46
CA ALA A 181 -8.23 -15.44 10.23
C ALA A 181 -9.70 -15.06 10.43
N VAL A 182 -10.08 -14.42 11.55
CA VAL A 182 -11.45 -13.96 11.75
C VAL A 182 -11.92 -13.09 10.59
N ALA A 183 -11.11 -12.15 10.18
CA ALA A 183 -11.43 -11.21 9.09
C ALA A 183 -11.51 -11.89 7.71
N ALA A 184 -10.68 -12.90 7.44
CA ALA A 184 -10.65 -13.64 6.18
C ALA A 184 -11.86 -14.57 5.99
N PHE A 185 -12.54 -14.94 7.09
CA PHE A 185 -13.75 -15.75 7.07
C PHE A 185 -15.03 -14.92 7.21
N LEU A 186 -14.91 -13.59 7.23
CA LEU A 186 -16.06 -12.72 7.03
C LEU A 186 -16.63 -12.92 5.61
N GLU A 187 -17.94 -12.81 5.50
CA GLU A 187 -18.66 -12.83 4.22
C GLU A 187 -19.39 -11.50 3.98
N PRO A 188 -18.67 -10.38 3.86
CA PRO A 188 -19.27 -9.12 3.51
C PRO A 188 -19.48 -9.01 2.01
N GLU A 189 -20.44 -8.22 1.59
CA GLU A 189 -20.62 -7.88 0.18
C GLU A 189 -19.50 -6.96 -0.34
N ILE A 190 -18.90 -6.15 0.55
CA ILE A 190 -17.80 -5.24 0.27
C ILE A 190 -16.67 -5.47 1.28
N LEU A 191 -15.50 -5.84 0.78
CA LEU A 191 -14.29 -6.06 1.59
C LEU A 191 -13.27 -4.96 1.32
N VAL A 192 -12.79 -4.33 2.37
CA VAL A 192 -11.72 -3.32 2.32
C VAL A 192 -10.45 -3.91 2.89
N VAL A 193 -9.40 -4.00 2.07
CA VAL A 193 -8.10 -4.59 2.42
C VAL A 193 -7.02 -3.53 2.32
N ASP A 194 -6.33 -3.24 3.43
CA ASP A 194 -5.15 -2.37 3.47
C ASP A 194 -3.91 -3.24 3.69
N GLU A 195 -2.75 -2.79 3.36
CA GLU A 195 -1.38 -3.38 3.46
C GLU A 195 -1.16 -4.61 4.40
N VAL A 196 -2.20 -5.03 5.11
CA VAL A 196 -2.20 -6.07 6.15
C VAL A 196 -1.81 -7.46 5.61
N LEU A 197 -1.70 -7.66 4.29
CA LEU A 197 -1.22 -8.93 3.71
C LEU A 197 0.28 -9.20 3.96
N ALA A 198 1.02 -8.23 4.50
CA ALA A 198 2.42 -8.40 4.90
C ALA A 198 2.58 -9.01 6.32
N VAL A 199 1.48 -9.51 6.91
CA VAL A 199 1.42 -10.02 8.27
C VAL A 199 1.76 -11.50 8.36
N GLY A 200 2.53 -11.86 9.39
CA GLY A 200 2.95 -13.24 9.65
C GLY A 200 4.21 -13.63 8.87
N ASP A 201 4.50 -14.92 8.85
CA ASP A 201 5.60 -15.48 8.06
C ASP A 201 5.20 -15.68 6.59
N ALA A 202 6.19 -16.02 5.74
CA ALA A 202 5.98 -16.19 4.30
C ALA A 202 4.93 -17.28 3.97
N GLU A 203 4.82 -18.32 4.79
CA GLU A 203 3.82 -19.37 4.61
C GLU A 203 2.41 -18.85 4.87
N PHE A 204 2.21 -18.13 5.97
CA PHE A 204 0.92 -17.53 6.30
C PHE A 204 0.52 -16.45 5.29
N GLN A 205 1.46 -15.62 4.83
CA GLN A 205 1.22 -14.64 3.77
C GLN A 205 0.71 -15.31 2.49
N LYS A 206 1.31 -16.44 2.09
CA LYS A 206 0.85 -17.21 0.92
C LYS A 206 -0.56 -17.75 1.10
N LYS A 207 -0.88 -18.27 2.29
CA LYS A 207 -2.25 -18.71 2.66
C LYS A 207 -3.24 -17.55 2.64
N ALA A 208 -2.86 -16.41 3.20
CA ALA A 208 -3.69 -15.20 3.24
C ALA A 208 -4.03 -14.69 1.84
N ILE A 209 -3.02 -14.60 0.96
CA ILE A 209 -3.22 -14.21 -0.44
C ILE A 209 -4.12 -15.21 -1.17
N GLY A 210 -3.91 -16.52 -0.98
CA GLY A 210 -4.76 -17.57 -1.56
C GLY A 210 -6.21 -17.41 -1.14
N LYS A 211 -6.48 -17.24 0.18
CA LYS A 211 -7.83 -17.03 0.69
C LYS A 211 -8.48 -15.76 0.12
N MET A 212 -7.71 -14.66 -0.02
CA MET A 212 -8.21 -13.43 -0.63
C MET A 212 -8.53 -13.62 -2.12
N GLN A 213 -7.77 -14.44 -2.85
CA GLN A 213 -8.07 -14.80 -4.24
C GLN A 213 -9.37 -15.59 -4.36
N ASP A 214 -9.60 -16.56 -3.46
CA ASP A 214 -10.82 -17.35 -3.44
C ASP A 214 -12.04 -16.46 -3.17
N VAL A 215 -11.91 -15.56 -2.17
CA VAL A 215 -12.95 -14.58 -1.83
C VAL A 215 -13.26 -13.64 -3.00
N SER A 216 -12.24 -13.21 -3.75
CA SER A 216 -12.42 -12.27 -4.85
C SER A 216 -12.95 -12.93 -6.14
N LYS A 217 -12.59 -14.19 -6.41
CA LYS A 217 -12.95 -14.88 -7.65
C LYS A 217 -14.22 -15.76 -7.52
N GLY A 218 -14.50 -16.28 -6.34
CA GLY A 218 -15.49 -17.34 -6.14
C GLY A 218 -16.91 -16.86 -5.91
N GLU A 219 -17.15 -15.66 -5.39
CA GLU A 219 -18.45 -15.29 -4.82
C GLU A 219 -19.00 -13.94 -5.27
N GLY A 220 -18.40 -13.32 -6.29
CA GLY A 220 -18.87 -12.02 -6.82
C GLY A 220 -18.81 -10.88 -5.82
N ARG A 221 -17.92 -10.96 -4.82
CA ARG A 221 -17.74 -9.91 -3.81
C ARG A 221 -16.97 -8.74 -4.36
N THR A 222 -17.33 -7.56 -3.91
CA THR A 222 -16.61 -6.34 -4.25
C THR A 222 -15.44 -6.14 -3.29
N VAL A 223 -14.22 -5.94 -3.80
CA VAL A 223 -13.02 -5.77 -2.98
C VAL A 223 -12.32 -4.46 -3.34
N LEU A 224 -12.03 -3.64 -2.34
CA LEU A 224 -11.11 -2.52 -2.47
C LEU A 224 -9.78 -2.88 -1.81
N PHE A 225 -8.75 -2.88 -2.60
CA PHE A 225 -7.42 -3.33 -2.20
C PHE A 225 -6.41 -2.19 -2.24
N VAL A 226 -5.71 -1.95 -1.14
CA VAL A 226 -4.58 -1.01 -1.06
C VAL A 226 -3.32 -1.78 -0.74
N SER A 227 -2.29 -1.63 -1.56
CA SER A 227 -0.99 -2.23 -1.29
C SER A 227 0.11 -1.43 -1.99
N HIS A 228 1.31 -1.46 -1.44
CA HIS A 228 2.52 -0.99 -2.11
C HIS A 228 3.16 -2.08 -2.98
N ASN A 229 2.71 -3.33 -2.87
CA ASN A 229 3.19 -4.44 -3.69
C ASN A 229 2.42 -4.50 -5.01
N MET A 230 2.99 -3.92 -6.06
CA MET A 230 2.36 -3.86 -7.39
C MET A 230 2.13 -5.25 -7.99
N GLY A 231 2.98 -6.22 -7.67
CA GLY A 231 2.80 -7.60 -8.09
C GLY A 231 1.57 -8.27 -7.49
N SER A 232 1.30 -8.04 -6.21
CA SER A 232 0.06 -8.50 -5.57
C SER A 232 -1.16 -7.80 -6.15
N MET A 233 -1.06 -6.49 -6.40
CA MET A 233 -2.11 -5.70 -7.02
C MET A 233 -2.50 -6.24 -8.40
N GLN A 234 -1.51 -6.55 -9.24
CA GLN A 234 -1.73 -7.10 -10.58
C GLN A 234 -2.38 -8.49 -10.58
N ARG A 235 -2.04 -9.31 -9.57
CA ARG A 235 -2.62 -10.67 -9.44
C ARG A 235 -4.06 -10.68 -8.93
N LEU A 236 -4.39 -9.73 -8.06
CA LEU A 236 -5.65 -9.70 -7.33
C LEU A 236 -6.68 -8.79 -7.97
N CYS A 237 -6.26 -7.65 -8.52
CA CYS A 237 -7.17 -6.61 -8.98
C CYS A 237 -7.42 -6.68 -10.49
N SER A 238 -8.64 -6.40 -10.90
CA SER A 238 -9.02 -6.23 -12.33
C SER A 238 -8.92 -4.77 -12.77
N ARG A 239 -9.24 -3.85 -11.86
CA ARG A 239 -9.27 -2.40 -12.09
C ARG A 239 -8.37 -1.68 -11.10
N GLY A 240 -7.93 -0.47 -11.47
CA GLY A 240 -7.12 0.38 -10.61
C GLY A 240 -7.63 1.82 -10.59
N VAL A 241 -7.44 2.46 -9.44
CA VAL A 241 -7.65 3.90 -9.23
C VAL A 241 -6.36 4.48 -8.71
N LEU A 242 -5.75 5.38 -9.49
CA LEU A 242 -4.56 6.11 -9.10
C LEU A 242 -4.96 7.41 -8.40
N LEU A 243 -4.56 7.52 -7.15
CA LEU A 243 -4.69 8.73 -6.36
C LEU A 243 -3.40 9.55 -6.37
N GLU A 244 -3.53 10.83 -6.65
CA GLU A 244 -2.43 11.80 -6.56
C GLU A 244 -2.92 13.09 -5.90
N ASN A 245 -2.21 13.55 -4.87
CA ASN A 245 -2.52 14.78 -4.16
C ASN A 245 -4.00 14.90 -3.72
N GLY A 246 -4.57 13.77 -3.27
CA GLY A 246 -5.96 13.69 -2.81
C GLY A 246 -7.02 13.71 -3.91
N LYS A 247 -6.66 13.50 -5.18
CA LYS A 247 -7.58 13.43 -6.33
C LYS A 247 -7.39 12.13 -7.09
N VAL A 248 -8.41 11.73 -7.87
CA VAL A 248 -8.27 10.67 -8.85
C VAL A 248 -7.51 11.21 -10.06
N LYS A 249 -6.32 10.66 -10.32
CA LYS A 249 -5.50 11.00 -11.48
C LYS A 249 -5.85 10.12 -12.68
N TYR A 250 -6.05 8.84 -12.44
CA TYR A 250 -6.34 7.85 -13.48
C TYR A 250 -7.24 6.75 -12.92
N MET A 251 -8.07 6.17 -13.76
CA MET A 251 -8.87 4.99 -13.47
C MET A 251 -8.99 4.14 -14.72
N GLY A 252 -8.68 2.84 -14.60
CA GLY A 252 -8.70 1.94 -15.75
C GLY A 252 -8.37 0.50 -15.37
N SER A 253 -7.79 -0.26 -16.29
CA SER A 253 -7.25 -1.59 -15.97
C SER A 253 -6.14 -1.46 -14.92
N ILE A 254 -5.96 -2.50 -14.12
CA ILE A 254 -4.89 -2.48 -13.10
C ILE A 254 -3.50 -2.31 -13.74
N SER A 255 -3.27 -2.94 -14.88
CA SER A 255 -1.99 -2.86 -15.60
C SER A 255 -1.69 -1.43 -16.09
N ASP A 256 -2.69 -0.75 -16.68
CA ASP A 256 -2.51 0.63 -17.14
C ASP A 256 -2.37 1.61 -15.98
N THR A 257 -3.10 1.35 -14.86
CA THR A 257 -2.99 2.15 -13.65
C THR A 257 -1.59 2.05 -13.04
N ILE A 258 -1.00 0.85 -13.00
CA ILE A 258 0.37 0.63 -12.52
C ILE A 258 1.36 1.32 -13.46
N ARG A 259 1.20 1.20 -14.77
CA ARG A 259 2.06 1.90 -15.74
C ARG A 259 2.01 3.41 -15.54
N THR A 260 0.80 3.98 -15.43
CA THR A 260 0.63 5.42 -15.19
C THR A 260 1.28 5.86 -13.89
N TYR A 261 1.18 5.05 -12.81
CA TYR A 261 1.84 5.34 -11.55
C TYR A 261 3.36 5.35 -11.66
N GLN A 262 3.92 4.43 -12.45
CA GLN A 262 5.36 4.27 -12.62
C GLN A 262 5.95 5.23 -13.65
N SER A 263 5.20 5.63 -14.66
CA SER A 263 5.64 6.62 -15.66
C SER A 263 5.90 8.01 -15.06
N ASP A 264 5.35 8.29 -13.87
CA ASP A 264 5.68 9.49 -13.09
C ASP A 264 7.05 9.39 -12.38
N GLU A 265 7.63 8.19 -12.27
CA GLU A 265 9.02 8.02 -11.90
C GLU A 265 9.85 8.31 -13.15
N ILE A 266 10.63 9.37 -13.12
CA ILE A 266 11.56 9.72 -14.21
C ILE A 266 12.39 8.48 -14.49
N ILE A 267 12.33 7.96 -15.73
CA ILE A 267 13.24 6.90 -16.17
C ILE A 267 14.64 7.51 -16.17
N GLN A 268 15.40 7.25 -15.14
CA GLN A 268 16.78 7.67 -15.03
C GLN A 268 17.66 6.46 -15.39
N ASN A 269 18.35 6.57 -16.52
CA ASN A 269 19.38 5.61 -16.91
C ASN A 269 20.71 5.85 -16.15
N SER A 270 20.75 6.85 -15.26
CA SER A 270 21.90 7.16 -14.45
C SER A 270 21.50 7.71 -13.09
N PHE A 271 22.30 7.42 -12.09
CA PHE A 271 22.21 7.92 -10.73
C PHE A 271 23.54 8.58 -10.35
N GLU A 272 23.49 9.74 -9.72
CA GLU A 272 24.64 10.41 -9.11
C GLU A 272 24.41 10.54 -7.61
N GLY A 273 25.24 9.91 -6.83
CA GLY A 273 25.21 9.94 -5.38
C GLY A 273 25.97 11.12 -4.81
N THR A 274 25.52 11.62 -3.69
CA THR A 274 26.21 12.68 -2.93
C THR A 274 27.07 12.08 -1.83
N ASP A 275 28.24 12.70 -1.59
CA ASP A 275 29.13 12.32 -0.49
C ASP A 275 28.48 12.52 0.87
N GLY A 276 28.09 11.43 1.51
CA GLY A 276 27.64 11.43 2.91
C GLY A 276 28.82 11.45 3.86
N ASN A 277 29.05 12.56 4.55
CA ASN A 277 30.22 12.77 5.47
C ASN A 277 30.46 11.67 6.52
N LYS A 278 29.50 10.79 6.77
CA LYS A 278 29.58 9.71 7.80
C LYS A 278 29.70 8.30 7.19
N GLN A 279 29.64 8.14 5.89
CA GLN A 279 29.66 6.81 5.24
C GLN A 279 31.10 6.36 4.96
N ILE A 280 31.39 5.09 5.23
CA ILE A 280 32.67 4.43 4.91
C ILE A 280 32.76 4.17 3.41
N LEU A 281 31.62 3.93 2.77
CA LEU A 281 31.45 3.62 1.35
C LEU A 281 30.21 4.36 0.86
N TYR A 282 30.26 4.88 -0.36
CA TYR A 282 29.06 5.40 -1.04
C TYR A 282 29.12 5.14 -2.55
N LEU A 283 27.93 4.95 -3.14
CA LEU A 283 27.76 4.88 -4.58
C LEU A 283 27.87 6.30 -5.16
N LYS A 284 28.91 6.53 -5.96
CA LYS A 284 29.13 7.85 -6.58
C LYS A 284 28.33 8.00 -7.86
N LYS A 285 28.28 6.96 -8.68
CA LYS A 285 27.52 6.93 -9.93
C LYS A 285 27.07 5.52 -10.23
N ALA A 286 25.87 5.40 -10.78
CA ALA A 286 25.42 4.20 -11.47
C ALA A 286 24.84 4.60 -12.83
N SER A 287 25.06 3.80 -13.85
CA SER A 287 24.50 4.03 -15.18
C SER A 287 24.17 2.74 -15.88
N VAL A 288 23.13 2.79 -16.71
CA VAL A 288 22.73 1.71 -17.60
C VAL A 288 22.83 2.22 -19.03
N SER A 289 23.54 1.50 -19.87
CA SER A 289 23.72 1.83 -21.28
C SER A 289 23.49 0.61 -22.16
N SER A 290 23.24 0.82 -23.43
CA SER A 290 23.09 -0.21 -24.44
C SER A 290 24.21 -0.10 -25.48
N SER A 291 24.59 -1.20 -26.08
CA SER A 291 25.50 -1.20 -27.24
C SER A 291 25.00 -0.31 -28.39
N ASP A 292 23.69 -0.09 -28.46
CA ASP A 292 23.02 0.68 -29.52
C ASP A 292 22.64 2.10 -29.06
N GLY A 293 23.36 2.65 -28.06
CA GLY A 293 23.18 3.98 -27.54
C GLY A 293 22.07 4.07 -26.49
N ASN A 294 21.12 5.00 -26.65
CA ASN A 294 20.03 5.22 -25.71
C ASN A 294 18.80 4.33 -25.92
N ILE A 295 18.84 3.45 -26.94
CA ILE A 295 17.76 2.54 -27.27
C ILE A 295 18.15 1.14 -26.80
N PHE A 296 17.27 0.51 -26.05
CA PHE A 296 17.48 -0.83 -25.50
C PHE A 296 16.67 -1.85 -26.30
N TYR A 297 17.33 -2.51 -27.25
CA TYR A 297 16.74 -3.64 -27.96
C TYR A 297 17.06 -4.95 -27.22
N ASN A 298 16.24 -5.97 -27.40
CA ASN A 298 16.54 -7.30 -26.84
C ASN A 298 17.79 -7.95 -27.48
N SER A 299 18.17 -7.49 -28.67
CA SER A 299 19.39 -7.88 -29.39
C SER A 299 20.65 -7.13 -28.93
N SER A 300 20.49 -6.10 -28.07
CA SER A 300 21.61 -5.29 -27.58
C SER A 300 22.23 -5.89 -26.33
N THR A 301 23.53 -5.70 -26.15
CA THR A 301 24.19 -5.91 -24.85
C THR A 301 23.86 -4.73 -23.95
N ILE A 302 23.36 -4.99 -22.74
CA ILE A 302 23.08 -3.96 -21.74
C ILE A 302 24.25 -3.95 -20.77
N LYS A 303 24.86 -2.76 -20.58
CA LYS A 303 25.93 -2.52 -19.62
C LYS A 303 25.41 -1.77 -18.41
N ILE A 304 25.73 -2.28 -17.23
CA ILE A 304 25.39 -1.68 -15.94
C ILE A 304 26.71 -1.34 -15.27
N GLU A 305 26.95 -0.07 -15.02
CA GLU A 305 28.21 0.45 -14.49
C GLU A 305 27.96 1.09 -13.12
N PHE A 306 28.83 0.77 -12.16
CA PHE A 306 28.85 1.37 -10.83
C PHE A 306 30.20 1.99 -10.55
N GLU A 307 30.20 3.24 -10.10
CA GLU A 307 31.36 3.92 -9.52
C GLU A 307 31.11 4.10 -8.01
N ILE A 308 31.96 3.46 -7.20
CA ILE A 308 31.91 3.57 -5.75
C ILE A 308 33.15 4.27 -5.21
N CYS A 309 32.98 5.02 -4.12
CA CYS A 309 34.09 5.61 -3.39
C CYS A 309 34.19 4.96 -2.01
N VAL A 310 35.36 4.42 -1.71
CA VAL A 310 35.72 3.78 -0.44
C VAL A 310 36.60 4.76 0.33
N LYS A 311 36.21 5.11 1.57
CA LYS A 311 36.96 6.04 2.44
C LYS A 311 37.84 5.33 3.47
N LYS A 312 37.52 4.08 3.81
CA LYS A 312 38.28 3.25 4.75
C LYS A 312 38.37 1.84 4.21
N HIS A 313 39.44 1.14 4.54
CA HIS A 313 39.65 -0.25 4.18
C HIS A 313 38.44 -1.12 4.52
N ILE A 314 37.97 -1.90 3.53
CA ILE A 314 36.86 -2.84 3.66
C ILE A 314 37.41 -4.24 3.35
N PRO A 315 37.47 -5.15 4.33
CA PRO A 315 38.13 -6.44 4.17
C PRO A 315 37.33 -7.42 3.29
N SER A 316 36.04 -7.21 3.14
CA SER A 316 35.19 -8.02 2.27
C SER A 316 33.95 -7.22 1.86
N LEU A 317 33.75 -7.05 0.56
CA LEU A 317 32.59 -6.36 -0.01
C LEU A 317 31.96 -7.24 -1.08
N VAL A 318 30.65 -7.36 -1.08
CA VAL A 318 29.87 -7.95 -2.17
C VAL A 318 29.19 -6.79 -2.90
N ILE A 319 29.41 -6.71 -4.20
CA ILE A 319 28.81 -5.71 -5.06
C ILE A 319 27.98 -6.43 -6.10
N GLY A 320 26.73 -6.02 -6.25
CA GLY A 320 25.83 -6.60 -7.21
C GLY A 320 24.59 -5.75 -7.39
N PHE A 321 23.70 -6.22 -8.23
CA PHE A 321 22.41 -5.61 -8.45
C PHE A 321 21.31 -6.67 -8.48
N ASN A 322 20.10 -6.24 -8.19
CA ASN A 322 18.89 -7.02 -8.41
C ASN A 322 18.13 -6.43 -9.60
N LEU A 323 17.74 -7.29 -10.51
CA LEU A 323 16.87 -6.92 -11.63
C LEU A 323 15.42 -7.25 -11.26
N TYR A 324 14.55 -6.27 -11.38
CA TYR A 324 13.11 -6.40 -11.13
C TYR A 324 12.31 -6.10 -12.38
N SER A 325 11.18 -6.78 -12.54
CA SER A 325 10.15 -6.31 -13.46
C SER A 325 9.54 -5.00 -12.95
N ILE A 326 8.86 -4.26 -13.82
CA ILE A 326 8.09 -3.07 -13.44
C ILE A 326 7.08 -3.35 -12.30
N PHE A 327 6.60 -4.59 -12.17
CA PHE A 327 5.71 -5.02 -11.10
C PHE A 327 6.44 -5.42 -9.81
N GLN A 328 7.73 -5.08 -9.68
CA GLN A 328 8.59 -5.40 -8.54
C GLN A 328 8.80 -6.90 -8.27
N TYR A 329 8.62 -7.75 -9.28
CA TYR A 329 9.05 -9.15 -9.17
C TYR A 329 10.56 -9.23 -9.36
N PRO A 330 11.30 -9.88 -8.44
CA PRO A 330 12.69 -10.14 -8.64
C PRO A 330 12.85 -11.14 -9.80
N LEU A 331 13.63 -10.76 -10.80
CA LEU A 331 13.89 -11.57 -12.00
C LEU A 331 15.25 -12.22 -11.94
N ALA A 332 16.25 -11.48 -11.52
CA ALA A 332 17.63 -11.94 -11.42
C ALA A 332 18.40 -11.15 -10.37
N ARG A 333 19.49 -11.74 -9.90
CA ARG A 333 20.54 -11.10 -9.13
C ARG A 333 21.87 -11.44 -9.77
N ALA A 334 22.77 -10.48 -9.85
CA ALA A 334 24.15 -10.67 -10.26
C ALA A 334 25.07 -10.03 -9.23
N ASP A 335 26.00 -10.80 -8.71
CA ASP A 335 27.02 -10.35 -7.76
C ASP A 335 28.40 -10.44 -8.43
N TYR A 336 29.21 -9.38 -8.33
CA TYR A 336 30.57 -9.33 -8.90
C TYR A 336 31.46 -10.47 -8.38
N ASN A 337 31.17 -10.95 -7.18
CA ASN A 337 31.92 -11.99 -6.51
C ASN A 337 31.52 -13.41 -6.91
N ASP A 338 30.54 -13.60 -7.79
CA ASP A 338 30.13 -14.93 -8.26
C ASP A 338 31.26 -15.59 -9.04
N GLU A 339 32.09 -14.81 -9.74
CA GLU A 339 33.30 -15.28 -10.45
C GLU A 339 34.61 -15.06 -9.68
N ASN A 340 34.61 -14.11 -8.71
CA ASN A 340 35.82 -13.69 -8.00
C ASN A 340 35.67 -13.83 -6.48
N LYS A 341 36.65 -14.45 -5.84
CA LYS A 341 36.72 -14.65 -4.40
C LYS A 341 36.97 -13.29 -3.70
N LYS A 342 36.18 -13.02 -2.65
CA LYS A 342 36.25 -11.90 -1.68
C LYS A 342 37.06 -10.68 -2.13
N THR A 343 36.36 -9.61 -2.45
CA THR A 343 36.99 -8.33 -2.84
C THR A 343 37.31 -7.52 -1.58
N SER A 344 38.59 -7.44 -1.22
CA SER A 344 39.09 -6.47 -0.24
C SER A 344 39.36 -5.16 -0.95
N LEU A 345 38.89 -4.04 -0.45
CA LEU A 345 39.06 -2.74 -1.06
C LEU A 345 39.77 -1.76 -0.11
N GLU A 346 40.83 -1.17 -0.63
CA GLU A 346 41.53 -0.05 0.00
C GLU A 346 40.78 1.29 -0.26
N PRO A 347 41.08 2.37 0.48
CA PRO A 347 40.52 3.68 0.16
C PRO A 347 40.81 4.09 -1.29
N GLY A 348 39.76 4.47 -2.03
CA GLY A 348 39.89 4.81 -3.47
C GLY A 348 38.56 4.80 -4.18
N SER A 349 38.59 5.10 -5.49
CA SER A 349 37.44 4.98 -6.39
C SER A 349 37.55 3.70 -7.22
N TYR A 350 36.45 2.96 -7.32
CA TYR A 350 36.37 1.70 -8.02
C TYR A 350 35.23 1.69 -9.03
N HIS A 351 35.49 1.11 -10.20
CA HIS A 351 34.51 0.93 -11.26
C HIS A 351 34.19 -0.56 -11.41
N PHE A 352 32.90 -0.88 -11.49
CA PHE A 352 32.39 -2.22 -11.72
C PHE A 352 31.45 -2.18 -12.92
N THR A 353 31.63 -3.14 -13.83
CA THR A 353 30.79 -3.26 -15.02
C THR A 353 30.21 -4.67 -15.05
N PHE A 354 28.89 -4.72 -15.26
CA PHE A 354 28.14 -5.95 -15.50
C PHE A 354 27.55 -5.88 -16.89
N GLU A 355 27.53 -6.99 -17.58
CA GLU A 355 26.94 -7.10 -18.91
C GLU A 355 25.82 -8.11 -18.91
N ILE A 356 24.65 -7.69 -19.43
CA ILE A 356 23.55 -8.58 -19.74
C ILE A 356 23.62 -8.90 -21.23
N PRO A 357 23.83 -10.17 -21.60
CA PRO A 357 23.97 -10.58 -22.99
C PRO A 357 22.70 -10.32 -23.81
N PRO A 358 22.80 -10.19 -25.13
CA PRO A 358 21.66 -10.13 -26.01
C PRO A 358 20.67 -11.27 -25.77
N TYR A 359 19.38 -11.01 -25.99
CA TYR A 359 18.27 -11.98 -25.88
C TYR A 359 18.06 -12.57 -24.47
N THR A 360 18.70 -12.01 -23.45
CA THR A 360 18.48 -12.41 -22.04
C THR A 360 17.17 -11.87 -21.50
N LEU A 361 16.81 -10.64 -21.88
CA LEU A 361 15.58 -9.99 -21.43
C LEU A 361 14.54 -9.97 -22.56
N SER A 362 13.28 -10.23 -22.21
CA SER A 362 12.16 -10.07 -23.12
C SER A 362 11.80 -8.58 -23.27
N ASN A 363 10.92 -8.26 -24.23
CA ASN A 363 10.38 -6.90 -24.33
C ASN A 363 9.63 -6.54 -23.03
N GLY A 364 10.01 -5.43 -22.41
CA GLY A 364 9.43 -5.00 -21.15
C GLY A 364 10.19 -3.84 -20.53
N GLU A 365 9.64 -3.36 -19.41
CA GLU A 365 10.28 -2.36 -18.57
C GLU A 365 10.87 -3.04 -17.33
N TYR A 366 12.07 -2.63 -16.93
CA TYR A 366 12.83 -3.24 -15.86
C TYR A 366 13.37 -2.18 -14.91
N LYS A 367 13.59 -2.56 -13.64
CA LYS A 367 14.25 -1.75 -12.61
C LYS A 367 15.49 -2.48 -12.08
N ILE A 368 16.52 -1.72 -11.83
CA ILE A 368 17.77 -2.18 -11.23
C ILE A 368 17.94 -1.52 -9.87
#